data_ceb7204b279f7925176cf59b67069a1a
#
_entry.id   ceb7204b279f7925176cf59b67069a1a
#
_cell.length_a   1.000
_cell.length_b   1.000
_cell.length_c   1.000
_cell.angle_alpha   90.00
_cell.angle_beta   90.00
_cell.angle_gamma   90.00
#
_symmetry.space_group_name_H-M   'P 1'
#
loop_
_entity.id
_entity.type
_entity.pdbx_description
1 polymer ?
#
loop_
_entity_poly.entity_id
_entity_poly.type
_entity_poly.pdbx_seq_one_letter_code
_entity_poly.pdbx_strand_id
1 'polypeptide(L)'
;MTSGVVLARTGSSYRVHTELGEVTATLRGKLKHKDDDRVVAGDVVELDVRADRTATISRVRPRRSVLARRAAAGDRVARRPQPIAANVDQVVVVAAARDPEPNPRMLDRFLVIAEANRLPAVIVLNKIDLDRTALEPLVGRYAPAGYQVLATSVEQGVGIPALRDLLRGRESVLAGQSGVGKSSLLNALYPGLNLRIGAISEKWGTGKHVTRAALLVPLVGGGYVVDTPGLREVGTWGIDPELLAVCFPEFRRFLDQCRFDDCRHLAEPGCAVRQAAEQHVVDPDRLESYQRIYEEISVPSWSSGRRRAR
;
A
#
# COMPACT_ATOMS: atom_id res chain seq x y z
N MET A 1 -6.71 -25.49 20.05
CA MET A 1 -5.83 -24.60 19.27
C MET A 1 -6.62 -23.35 18.90
N THR A 2 -6.12 -22.19 19.22
CA THR A 2 -6.77 -20.90 18.95
C THR A 2 -6.18 -20.32 17.67
N SER A 3 -7.02 -19.76 16.79
CA SER A 3 -6.56 -19.01 15.62
C SER A 3 -6.48 -17.53 15.95
N GLY A 4 -5.51 -16.81 15.36
CA GLY A 4 -5.40 -15.37 15.51
C GLY A 4 -4.72 -14.71 14.33
N VAL A 5 -4.84 -13.38 14.27
CA VAL A 5 -4.21 -12.51 13.26
C VAL A 5 -3.07 -11.74 13.91
N VAL A 6 -1.89 -11.79 13.30
CA VAL A 6 -0.71 -11.06 13.78
C VAL A 6 -0.92 -9.56 13.56
N LEU A 7 -0.93 -8.80 14.64
CA LEU A 7 -1.08 -7.35 14.59
C LEU A 7 0.25 -6.62 14.38
N ALA A 8 1.29 -7.09 15.06
CA ALA A 8 2.61 -6.47 15.02
C ALA A 8 3.69 -7.43 15.50
N ARG A 9 4.93 -7.15 15.07
CA ARG A 9 6.13 -7.78 15.61
C ARG A 9 6.87 -6.80 16.53
N THR A 10 7.26 -7.26 17.71
CA THR A 10 8.04 -6.48 18.69
C THR A 10 9.26 -7.32 19.11
N GLY A 11 10.40 -7.05 18.51
CA GLY A 11 11.61 -7.86 18.74
C GLY A 11 11.42 -9.32 18.33
N SER A 12 11.45 -10.24 19.30
CA SER A 12 11.26 -11.69 19.11
C SER A 12 9.81 -12.15 19.37
N SER A 13 8.91 -11.27 19.76
CA SER A 13 7.51 -11.55 20.07
C SER A 13 6.56 -10.93 19.05
N TYR A 14 5.33 -11.43 19.06
CA TYR A 14 4.24 -11.00 18.18
C TYR A 14 3.01 -10.66 19.01
N ARG A 15 2.36 -9.55 18.71
CA ARG A 15 1.02 -9.27 19.19
C ARG A 15 0.04 -9.94 18.24
N VAL A 16 -0.87 -10.72 18.76
CA VAL A 16 -1.84 -11.49 17.98
C VAL A 16 -3.23 -11.21 18.50
N HIS A 17 -4.15 -10.84 17.61
CA HIS A 17 -5.55 -10.66 17.88
C HIS A 17 -6.26 -12.01 17.74
N THR A 18 -6.99 -12.42 18.78
CA THR A 18 -7.76 -13.66 18.84
C THR A 18 -9.18 -13.37 19.29
N GLU A 19 -10.06 -14.35 19.22
CA GLU A 19 -11.43 -14.25 19.79
C GLU A 19 -11.43 -13.97 21.31
N LEU A 20 -10.36 -14.33 22.00
CA LEU A 20 -10.18 -14.07 23.43
C LEU A 20 -9.53 -12.71 23.73
N GLY A 21 -9.32 -11.87 22.71
CA GLY A 21 -8.61 -10.61 22.77
C GLY A 21 -7.15 -10.72 22.32
N GLU A 22 -6.35 -9.69 22.63
CA GLU A 22 -4.93 -9.67 22.26
C GLU A 22 -4.08 -10.55 23.17
N VAL A 23 -3.17 -11.31 22.57
CA VAL A 23 -2.17 -12.14 23.26
C VAL A 23 -0.76 -11.83 22.75
N THR A 24 0.25 -12.05 23.61
CA THR A 24 1.64 -11.99 23.22
C THR A 24 2.15 -13.39 22.89
N ALA A 25 2.65 -13.58 21.67
CA ALA A 25 3.08 -14.88 21.17
C ALA A 25 4.57 -14.88 20.79
N THR A 26 5.19 -16.06 20.87
CA THR A 26 6.54 -16.32 20.35
C THR A 26 6.51 -17.47 19.34
N LEU A 27 7.49 -17.50 18.43
CA LEU A 27 7.60 -18.61 17.47
C LEU A 27 8.14 -19.89 18.12
N ARG A 28 7.53 -21.03 17.77
CA ARG A 28 8.08 -22.34 18.12
C ARG A 28 9.43 -22.55 17.46
N GLY A 29 10.39 -23.18 18.15
CA GLY A 29 11.79 -23.28 17.72
C GLY A 29 12.02 -23.74 16.28
N LYS A 30 11.22 -24.71 15.77
CA LYS A 30 11.31 -25.19 14.39
C LYS A 30 10.93 -24.13 13.32
N LEU A 31 10.13 -23.13 13.67
CA LEU A 31 9.72 -22.05 12.75
C LEU A 31 10.76 -20.91 12.67
N LYS A 32 11.71 -20.85 13.62
CA LYS A 32 12.76 -19.81 13.65
C LYS A 32 13.82 -19.99 12.54
N HIS A 33 13.93 -21.19 11.96
CA HIS A 33 15.03 -21.54 11.04
C HIS A 33 14.66 -21.50 9.56
N LYS A 34 13.38 -21.24 9.20
CA LYS A 34 12.96 -21.06 7.80
C LYS A 34 13.04 -19.60 7.43
N ASP A 35 14.10 -19.19 6.74
CA ASP A 35 14.31 -17.80 6.27
C ASP A 35 13.22 -17.27 5.33
N ASP A 36 12.43 -18.14 4.71
CA ASP A 36 11.36 -17.80 3.77
C ASP A 36 10.04 -17.41 4.44
N ASP A 37 9.84 -17.70 5.73
CA ASP A 37 8.57 -17.51 6.45
C ASP A 37 8.69 -16.51 7.61
N ARG A 38 9.22 -15.29 7.35
CA ARG A 38 9.09 -14.23 8.36
C ARG A 38 7.62 -13.94 8.59
N VAL A 39 7.14 -14.23 9.81
CA VAL A 39 5.80 -13.84 10.25
C VAL A 39 5.69 -12.32 10.22
N VAL A 40 4.69 -11.81 9.52
CA VAL A 40 4.41 -10.38 9.35
C VAL A 40 3.01 -10.03 9.82
N ALA A 41 2.72 -8.76 9.93
CA ALA A 41 1.39 -8.28 10.22
C ALA A 41 0.38 -8.79 9.18
N GLY A 42 -0.80 -9.26 9.61
CA GLY A 42 -1.81 -9.87 8.76
C GLY A 42 -1.69 -11.40 8.62
N ASP A 43 -0.60 -12.02 9.05
CA ASP A 43 -0.51 -13.48 9.04
C ASP A 43 -1.57 -14.10 9.97
N VAL A 44 -2.28 -15.10 9.45
CA VAL A 44 -3.16 -15.93 10.25
C VAL A 44 -2.36 -17.07 10.85
N VAL A 45 -2.41 -17.20 12.17
CA VAL A 45 -1.58 -18.14 12.93
C VAL A 45 -2.40 -19.05 13.82
N GLU A 46 -1.89 -20.25 14.08
CA GLU A 46 -2.41 -21.19 15.05
C GLU A 46 -1.56 -21.09 16.32
N LEU A 47 -2.22 -21.00 17.47
CA LEU A 47 -1.64 -20.67 18.76
C LEU A 47 -1.93 -21.73 19.81
N ASP A 48 -0.91 -22.02 20.62
CA ASP A 48 -1.06 -22.68 21.90
C ASP A 48 -1.03 -21.59 22.99
N VAL A 49 -2.22 -21.22 23.51
CA VAL A 49 -2.38 -20.13 24.48
C VAL A 49 -2.31 -20.70 25.89
N ARG A 50 -1.56 -20.04 26.80
CA ARG A 50 -1.43 -20.36 28.21
C ARG A 50 -2.38 -19.51 29.05
N ALA A 51 -2.55 -19.89 30.31
CA ALA A 51 -3.43 -19.18 31.26
C ALA A 51 -2.98 -17.73 31.56
N ASP A 52 -1.68 -17.44 31.44
CA ASP A 52 -1.07 -16.11 31.60
C ASP A 52 -1.19 -15.21 30.35
N ARG A 53 -1.99 -15.61 29.35
CA ARG A 53 -2.12 -14.94 28.04
C ARG A 53 -0.84 -14.90 27.20
N THR A 54 0.20 -15.66 27.56
CA THR A 54 1.31 -15.92 26.64
C THR A 54 0.93 -17.04 25.67
N ALA A 55 1.48 -16.99 24.47
CA ALA A 55 1.17 -17.97 23.44
C ALA A 55 2.41 -18.38 22.67
N THR A 56 2.33 -19.55 22.05
CA THR A 56 3.35 -20.03 21.12
C THR A 56 2.69 -20.23 19.75
N ILE A 57 3.24 -19.60 18.71
CA ILE A 57 2.83 -19.81 17.32
C ILE A 57 3.34 -21.19 16.91
N SER A 58 2.42 -22.11 16.67
CA SER A 58 2.70 -23.47 16.25
C SER A 58 2.68 -23.63 14.72
N ARG A 59 1.91 -22.79 14.01
CA ARG A 59 1.77 -22.80 12.57
C ARG A 59 1.38 -21.44 12.01
N VAL A 60 1.89 -21.09 10.82
CA VAL A 60 1.42 -19.98 9.99
C VAL A 60 0.59 -20.56 8.85
N ARG A 61 -0.62 -20.03 8.65
CA ARG A 61 -1.51 -20.46 7.56
C ARG A 61 -1.02 -19.90 6.22
N PRO A 62 -1.34 -20.55 5.09
CA PRO A 62 -1.05 -20.01 3.76
C PRO A 62 -1.64 -18.61 3.57
N ARG A 63 -0.86 -17.71 3.00
CA ARG A 63 -1.27 -16.35 2.69
C ARG A 63 -2.13 -16.31 1.43
N ARG A 64 -3.19 -15.52 1.43
CA ARG A 64 -4.03 -15.24 0.25
C ARG A 64 -3.39 -14.19 -0.65
N SER A 65 -2.75 -13.20 -0.04
CA SER A 65 -2.06 -12.10 -0.70
C SER A 65 -0.87 -11.65 0.14
N VAL A 66 0.04 -10.91 -0.46
CA VAL A 66 1.20 -10.34 0.24
C VAL A 66 1.47 -8.94 -0.31
N LEU A 67 1.53 -7.96 0.56
CA LEU A 67 2.15 -6.69 0.24
C LEU A 67 3.65 -6.81 0.52
N ALA A 68 4.46 -6.78 -0.52
CA ALA A 68 5.89 -6.97 -0.41
C ALA A 68 6.67 -5.80 -0.99
N ARG A 69 7.83 -5.52 -0.42
CA ARG A 69 8.84 -4.65 -0.97
C ARG A 69 9.89 -5.50 -1.69
N ARG A 70 10.19 -5.18 -2.94
CA ARG A 70 11.35 -5.74 -3.64
C ARG A 70 12.57 -4.86 -3.37
N ALA A 71 13.76 -5.44 -3.34
CA ALA A 71 14.97 -4.65 -3.28
C ALA A 71 15.20 -3.95 -4.63
N ALA A 72 15.79 -2.74 -4.57
CA ALA A 72 16.16 -2.01 -5.79
C ALA A 72 17.11 -2.84 -6.66
N ALA A 73 16.99 -2.71 -7.99
CA ALA A 73 17.88 -3.35 -8.94
C ALA A 73 19.34 -2.99 -8.62
N GLY A 74 20.17 -4.00 -8.34
CA GLY A 74 21.61 -3.82 -7.98
C GLY A 74 22.01 -4.44 -6.64
N ASP A 75 21.07 -4.72 -5.76
CA ASP A 75 21.36 -5.43 -4.51
C ASP A 75 21.34 -6.96 -4.75
N ARG A 76 22.52 -7.53 -5.01
CA ARG A 76 22.68 -8.97 -5.31
C ARG A 76 22.21 -9.90 -4.18
N VAL A 77 22.04 -9.39 -2.97
CA VAL A 77 21.65 -10.16 -1.78
C VAL A 77 20.13 -10.24 -1.64
N ALA A 78 19.38 -9.29 -2.19
CA ALA A 78 17.93 -9.19 -2.00
C ALA A 78 17.13 -9.65 -3.22
N ARG A 79 17.39 -10.87 -3.71
CA ARG A 79 16.62 -11.47 -4.84
C ARG A 79 15.17 -11.83 -4.50
N ARG A 80 14.78 -11.81 -3.24
CA ARG A 80 13.41 -12.18 -2.80
C ARG A 80 12.64 -10.97 -2.28
N PRO A 81 11.37 -10.80 -2.68
CA PRO A 81 10.50 -9.76 -2.12
C PRO A 81 10.41 -9.91 -0.59
N GLN A 82 10.56 -8.80 0.14
CA GLN A 82 10.40 -8.77 1.58
C GLN A 82 8.93 -8.52 1.94
N PRO A 83 8.22 -9.48 2.54
CA PRO A 83 6.85 -9.28 2.97
C PRO A 83 6.78 -8.17 4.04
N ILE A 84 5.79 -7.29 3.89
CA ILE A 84 5.49 -6.21 4.82
C ILE A 84 4.20 -6.49 5.57
N ALA A 85 3.16 -6.89 4.82
CA ALA A 85 1.88 -7.32 5.35
C ALA A 85 1.34 -8.50 4.53
N ALA A 86 0.62 -9.40 5.18
CA ALA A 86 -0.01 -10.56 4.58
C ALA A 86 -1.53 -10.39 4.56
N ASN A 87 -2.20 -11.15 3.69
CA ASN A 87 -3.65 -11.26 3.58
C ASN A 87 -4.38 -9.93 3.31
N VAL A 88 -3.66 -8.94 2.75
CA VAL A 88 -4.22 -7.64 2.36
C VAL A 88 -5.27 -7.83 1.25
N ASP A 89 -6.46 -7.29 1.45
CA ASP A 89 -7.57 -7.38 0.48
C ASP A 89 -7.59 -6.18 -0.48
N GLN A 90 -7.12 -5.00 -0.05
CA GLN A 90 -7.14 -3.79 -0.88
C GLN A 90 -6.17 -2.71 -0.39
N VAL A 91 -5.82 -1.80 -1.30
CA VAL A 91 -5.09 -0.56 -1.00
C VAL A 91 -6.05 0.62 -1.16
N VAL A 92 -6.21 1.41 -0.12
CA VAL A 92 -7.00 2.64 -0.13
C VAL A 92 -6.04 3.82 -0.22
N VAL A 93 -5.97 4.44 -1.40
CA VAL A 93 -5.07 5.56 -1.66
C VAL A 93 -5.80 6.86 -1.36
N VAL A 94 -5.40 7.53 -0.29
CA VAL A 94 -6.03 8.78 0.16
C VAL A 94 -5.27 9.98 -0.38
N ALA A 95 -5.98 10.86 -1.10
CA ALA A 95 -5.55 12.19 -1.48
C ALA A 95 -6.43 13.23 -0.75
N ALA A 96 -6.01 14.48 -0.71
CA ALA A 96 -6.84 15.59 -0.28
C ALA A 96 -7.22 16.45 -1.49
N ALA A 97 -8.44 17.01 -1.48
CA ALA A 97 -8.87 17.97 -2.48
C ALA A 97 -8.06 19.27 -2.39
N ARG A 98 -7.65 19.63 -1.16
CA ARG A 98 -6.78 20.77 -0.83
C ARG A 98 -6.03 20.50 0.48
N ASP A 99 -4.92 21.19 0.70
CA ASP A 99 -4.09 21.14 1.92
C ASP A 99 -3.75 19.72 2.40
N PRO A 100 -2.89 18.98 1.66
CA PRO A 100 -2.11 19.39 0.49
C PRO A 100 -2.89 19.28 -0.84
N GLU A 101 -2.47 20.02 -1.85
CA GLU A 101 -2.99 19.87 -3.21
C GLU A 101 -2.86 18.42 -3.71
N PRO A 102 -3.84 17.94 -4.50
CA PRO A 102 -3.75 16.61 -5.09
C PRO A 102 -2.47 16.47 -5.92
N ASN A 103 -1.72 15.41 -5.67
CA ASN A 103 -0.53 15.09 -6.44
C ASN A 103 -0.76 13.80 -7.26
N PRO A 104 -1.17 13.90 -8.54
CA PRO A 104 -1.46 12.74 -9.37
C PRO A 104 -0.26 11.78 -9.50
N ARG A 105 0.97 12.30 -9.59
CA ARG A 105 2.18 11.47 -9.68
C ARG A 105 2.38 10.60 -8.44
N MET A 106 2.04 11.14 -7.27
CA MET A 106 2.13 10.39 -6.03
C MET A 106 1.02 9.33 -5.95
N LEU A 107 -0.20 9.67 -6.41
CA LEU A 107 -1.29 8.71 -6.55
C LEU A 107 -0.88 7.55 -7.46
N ASP A 108 -0.35 7.86 -8.64
CA ASP A 108 0.11 6.86 -9.61
C ASP A 108 1.13 5.89 -9.02
N ARG A 109 2.07 6.38 -8.22
CA ARG A 109 3.05 5.52 -7.53
C ARG A 109 2.38 4.54 -6.56
N PHE A 110 1.41 5.00 -5.77
CA PHE A 110 0.68 4.10 -4.87
C PHE A 110 -0.13 3.07 -5.64
N LEU A 111 -0.77 3.48 -6.75
CA LEU A 111 -1.52 2.57 -7.61
C LEU A 111 -0.59 1.53 -8.25
N VAL A 112 0.56 1.95 -8.78
CA VAL A 112 1.58 1.04 -9.33
C VAL A 112 2.07 0.04 -8.28
N ILE A 113 2.26 0.45 -7.02
CA ILE A 113 2.61 -0.48 -5.93
C ILE A 113 1.49 -1.49 -5.69
N ALA A 114 0.23 -1.07 -5.70
CA ALA A 114 -0.91 -1.97 -5.54
C ALA A 114 -0.98 -2.98 -6.70
N GLU A 115 -0.89 -2.51 -7.95
CA GLU A 115 -0.93 -3.34 -9.15
C GLU A 115 0.25 -4.35 -9.20
N ALA A 116 1.47 -3.92 -8.87
CA ALA A 116 2.65 -4.78 -8.81
C ALA A 116 2.51 -5.90 -7.77
N ASN A 117 1.71 -5.69 -6.73
CA ASN A 117 1.37 -6.70 -5.73
C ASN A 117 0.03 -7.41 -6.01
N ARG A 118 -0.63 -7.12 -7.15
CA ARG A 118 -1.93 -7.68 -7.53
C ARG A 118 -3.02 -7.44 -6.49
N LEU A 119 -2.99 -6.26 -5.87
CA LEU A 119 -3.96 -5.83 -4.87
C LEU A 119 -4.94 -4.83 -5.50
N PRO A 120 -6.26 -5.02 -5.34
CA PRO A 120 -7.24 -4.01 -5.73
C PRO A 120 -6.94 -2.66 -5.07
N ALA A 121 -7.14 -1.56 -5.80
CA ALA A 121 -6.93 -0.22 -5.27
C ALA A 121 -8.20 0.63 -5.42
N VAL A 122 -8.46 1.47 -4.40
CA VAL A 122 -9.52 2.47 -4.39
C VAL A 122 -8.92 3.82 -4.04
N ILE A 123 -9.34 4.86 -4.74
CA ILE A 123 -8.91 6.24 -4.47
C ILE A 123 -9.95 6.91 -3.58
N VAL A 124 -9.51 7.55 -2.52
CA VAL A 124 -10.34 8.38 -1.65
C VAL A 124 -9.86 9.82 -1.74
N LEU A 125 -10.70 10.70 -2.31
CA LEU A 125 -10.46 12.14 -2.28
C LEU A 125 -11.12 12.72 -1.03
N ASN A 126 -10.30 13.02 -0.05
CA ASN A 126 -10.73 13.59 1.23
C ASN A 126 -10.69 15.12 1.22
N LYS A 127 -11.32 15.76 2.21
CA LYS A 127 -11.41 17.22 2.35
C LYS A 127 -12.11 17.92 1.17
N ILE A 128 -13.12 17.26 0.59
CA ILE A 128 -13.91 17.88 -0.50
C ILE A 128 -14.70 19.13 -0.06
N ASP A 129 -14.81 19.37 1.24
CA ASP A 129 -15.30 20.61 1.83
C ASP A 129 -14.44 21.81 1.49
N LEU A 130 -13.12 21.61 1.29
CA LEU A 130 -12.18 22.68 0.93
C LEU A 130 -12.21 22.99 -0.57
N ASP A 131 -12.38 21.97 -1.42
CA ASP A 131 -12.47 22.14 -2.86
C ASP A 131 -13.21 20.97 -3.53
N ARG A 132 -14.45 21.17 -3.92
CA ARG A 132 -15.25 20.17 -4.64
C ARG A 132 -14.87 20.04 -6.13
N THR A 133 -14.24 21.06 -6.69
CA THR A 133 -13.88 21.04 -8.12
C THR A 133 -12.75 20.06 -8.43
N ALA A 134 -11.97 19.67 -7.43
CA ALA A 134 -10.90 18.67 -7.56
C ALA A 134 -11.42 17.24 -7.88
N LEU A 135 -12.70 16.95 -7.65
CA LEU A 135 -13.26 15.61 -7.82
C LEU A 135 -13.38 15.21 -9.29
N GLU A 136 -13.96 16.08 -10.11
CA GLU A 136 -14.26 15.74 -11.52
C GLU A 136 -12.99 15.42 -12.34
N PRO A 137 -11.90 16.21 -12.28
CA PRO A 137 -10.65 15.87 -12.96
C PRO A 137 -10.05 14.54 -12.47
N LEU A 138 -10.16 14.24 -11.17
CA LEU A 138 -9.65 13.00 -10.61
C LEU A 138 -10.48 11.79 -11.11
N VAL A 139 -11.80 11.90 -11.11
CA VAL A 139 -12.69 10.85 -11.65
C VAL A 139 -12.41 10.65 -13.13
N GLY A 140 -12.34 11.74 -13.93
CA GLY A 140 -12.06 11.68 -15.36
C GLY A 140 -10.77 10.94 -15.70
N ARG A 141 -9.72 11.10 -14.87
CA ARG A 141 -8.41 10.45 -15.06
C ARG A 141 -8.40 8.99 -14.64
N TYR A 142 -8.99 8.64 -13.51
CA TYR A 142 -8.78 7.33 -12.89
C TYR A 142 -9.93 6.33 -13.10
N ALA A 143 -11.16 6.79 -13.29
CA ALA A 143 -12.28 5.89 -13.56
C ALA A 143 -12.15 5.13 -14.89
N PRO A 144 -11.66 5.73 -16.01
CA PRO A 144 -11.41 4.99 -17.25
C PRO A 144 -10.32 3.92 -17.10
N ALA A 145 -9.38 4.09 -16.16
CA ALA A 145 -8.39 3.09 -15.82
C ALA A 145 -8.94 1.96 -14.91
N GLY A 146 -10.24 2.03 -14.53
CA GLY A 146 -10.92 1.03 -13.70
C GLY A 146 -10.85 1.27 -12.20
N TYR A 147 -10.34 2.42 -11.74
CA TYR A 147 -10.27 2.72 -10.31
C TYR A 147 -11.56 3.38 -9.83
N GLN A 148 -12.10 2.88 -8.71
CA GLN A 148 -13.16 3.56 -7.99
C GLN A 148 -12.58 4.81 -7.30
N VAL A 149 -13.31 5.94 -7.42
CA VAL A 149 -12.99 7.19 -6.71
C VAL A 149 -14.12 7.48 -5.74
N LEU A 150 -13.82 7.62 -4.45
CA LEU A 150 -14.75 7.96 -3.37
C LEU A 150 -14.41 9.34 -2.83
N ALA A 151 -15.39 10.24 -2.84
CA ALA A 151 -15.25 11.56 -2.23
C ALA A 151 -15.63 11.53 -0.74
N THR A 152 -14.81 12.16 0.12
CA THR A 152 -15.04 12.21 1.56
C THR A 152 -14.76 13.58 2.16
N SER A 153 -15.49 13.93 3.21
CA SER A 153 -15.20 15.03 4.12
C SER A 153 -15.50 14.60 5.54
N VAL A 154 -14.51 14.65 6.41
CA VAL A 154 -14.70 14.40 7.85
C VAL A 154 -15.53 15.51 8.46
N GLU A 155 -15.28 16.76 8.10
CA GLU A 155 -15.95 17.96 8.63
C GLU A 155 -17.45 17.96 8.31
N GLN A 156 -17.83 17.51 7.10
CA GLN A 156 -19.22 17.47 6.65
C GLN A 156 -19.86 16.07 6.78
N GLY A 157 -19.12 15.05 7.20
CA GLY A 157 -19.60 13.66 7.28
C GLY A 157 -19.86 13.01 5.92
N VAL A 158 -19.49 13.66 4.81
CA VAL A 158 -19.73 13.18 3.45
C VAL A 158 -18.86 11.96 3.16
N GLY A 159 -19.44 10.90 2.56
CA GLY A 159 -18.74 9.70 2.13
C GLY A 159 -18.24 8.79 3.25
N ILE A 160 -18.37 9.19 4.54
CA ILE A 160 -17.90 8.40 5.68
C ILE A 160 -18.63 7.04 5.80
N PRO A 161 -19.97 6.94 5.61
CA PRO A 161 -20.65 5.65 5.60
C PRO A 161 -20.15 4.73 4.48
N ALA A 162 -19.99 5.24 3.26
CA ALA A 162 -19.49 4.46 2.12
C ALA A 162 -18.05 3.97 2.34
N LEU A 163 -17.18 4.80 2.93
CA LEU A 163 -15.83 4.39 3.29
C LEU A 163 -15.84 3.32 4.39
N ARG A 164 -16.76 3.40 5.35
CA ARG A 164 -16.92 2.36 6.37
C ARG A 164 -17.31 1.01 5.75
N ASP A 165 -18.25 1.02 4.82
CA ASP A 165 -18.68 -0.20 4.13
C ASP A 165 -17.56 -0.78 3.25
N LEU A 166 -16.75 0.08 2.62
CA LEU A 166 -15.56 -0.33 1.87
C LEU A 166 -14.53 -1.08 2.74
N LEU A 167 -14.34 -0.64 3.99
CA LEU A 167 -13.34 -1.22 4.92
C LEU A 167 -13.86 -2.42 5.72
N ARG A 168 -15.18 -2.58 5.83
CA ARG A 168 -15.81 -3.61 6.68
C ARG A 168 -15.38 -5.02 6.28
N GLY A 169 -14.87 -5.78 7.25
CA GLY A 169 -14.48 -7.18 7.07
C GLY A 169 -13.24 -7.38 6.18
N ARG A 170 -12.53 -6.33 5.80
CA ARG A 170 -11.36 -6.38 4.92
C ARG A 170 -10.09 -5.97 5.63
N GLU A 171 -8.98 -6.52 5.17
CA GLU A 171 -7.64 -6.06 5.53
C GLU A 171 -7.20 -4.98 4.53
N SER A 172 -7.25 -3.73 4.94
CA SER A 172 -7.06 -2.57 4.05
C SER A 172 -5.78 -1.81 4.39
N VAL A 173 -4.94 -1.59 3.40
CA VAL A 173 -3.76 -0.71 3.54
C VAL A 173 -4.18 0.72 3.22
N LEU A 174 -3.96 1.67 4.13
CA LEU A 174 -4.13 3.09 3.84
C LEU A 174 -2.81 3.70 3.39
N ALA A 175 -2.78 4.16 2.14
CA ALA A 175 -1.68 4.87 1.52
C ALA A 175 -2.03 6.35 1.29
N GLY A 176 -1.05 7.21 1.11
CA GLY A 176 -1.26 8.63 0.80
C GLY A 176 -0.29 9.53 1.55
N GLN A 177 -0.13 10.75 1.05
CA GLN A 177 0.77 11.76 1.59
C GLN A 177 0.46 12.12 3.06
N SER A 178 1.43 12.75 3.72
CA SER A 178 1.17 13.37 5.04
C SER A 178 0.16 14.51 4.88
N GLY A 179 -0.73 14.67 5.86
CA GLY A 179 -1.71 15.75 5.86
C GLY A 179 -2.99 15.52 5.06
N VAL A 180 -3.12 14.43 4.26
CA VAL A 180 -4.35 14.16 3.50
C VAL A 180 -5.55 13.73 4.35
N GLY A 181 -5.34 13.50 5.66
CA GLY A 181 -6.41 13.21 6.61
C GLY A 181 -6.68 11.72 6.89
N LYS A 182 -5.71 10.82 6.65
CA LYS A 182 -5.88 9.37 6.94
C LYS A 182 -6.29 9.09 8.38
N SER A 183 -5.61 9.70 9.36
CA SER A 183 -5.92 9.55 10.79
C SER A 183 -7.27 10.14 11.15
N SER A 184 -7.64 11.27 10.55
CA SER A 184 -8.94 11.92 10.75
C SER A 184 -10.08 11.05 10.22
N LEU A 185 -9.91 10.46 9.02
CA LEU A 185 -10.87 9.52 8.45
C LEU A 185 -11.06 8.30 9.36
N LEU A 186 -9.96 7.69 9.84
CA LEU A 186 -10.06 6.54 10.74
C LEU A 186 -10.71 6.89 12.08
N ASN A 187 -10.42 8.07 12.65
CA ASN A 187 -11.07 8.52 13.88
C ASN A 187 -12.57 8.80 13.67
N ALA A 188 -12.96 9.35 12.51
CA ALA A 188 -14.37 9.56 12.16
C ALA A 188 -15.12 8.24 11.96
N LEU A 189 -14.47 7.24 11.37
CA LEU A 189 -15.03 5.91 11.17
C LEU A 189 -15.13 5.12 12.48
N TYR A 190 -14.13 5.24 13.35
CA TYR A 190 -13.93 4.45 14.56
C TYR A 190 -13.43 5.34 15.71
N PRO A 191 -14.33 6.10 16.38
CA PRO A 191 -13.94 7.08 17.40
C PRO A 191 -13.11 6.50 18.56
N GLY A 192 -13.27 5.20 18.84
CA GLY A 192 -12.49 4.50 19.88
C GLY A 192 -11.01 4.29 19.59
N LEU A 193 -10.55 4.50 18.34
CA LEU A 193 -9.14 4.35 17.99
C LEU A 193 -8.25 5.45 18.56
N ASN A 194 -8.78 6.67 18.76
CA ASN A 194 -8.07 7.83 19.33
C ASN A 194 -6.69 8.06 18.69
N LEU A 195 -6.60 7.93 17.37
CA LEU A 195 -5.36 8.17 16.63
C LEU A 195 -5.04 9.67 16.69
N ARG A 196 -3.84 10.04 17.10
CA ARG A 196 -3.40 11.44 17.03
C ARG A 196 -3.30 11.86 15.57
N ILE A 197 -3.83 13.05 15.24
CA ILE A 197 -3.69 13.66 13.92
C ILE A 197 -2.20 13.85 13.64
N GLY A 198 -1.69 13.26 12.57
CA GLY A 198 -0.25 13.20 12.26
C GLY A 198 0.50 11.98 12.81
N ALA A 199 -0.08 11.21 13.71
CA ALA A 199 0.60 10.19 14.53
C ALA A 199 0.18 8.73 14.26
N ILE A 200 -0.33 8.38 13.08
CA ILE A 200 -0.34 6.96 12.71
C ILE A 200 1.11 6.40 12.76
N SER A 201 2.13 7.31 12.73
CA SER A 201 3.55 6.95 12.74
C SER A 201 4.29 7.11 14.06
N GLU A 202 3.79 7.91 15.03
CA GLU A 202 4.62 8.29 16.19
C GLU A 202 4.25 7.59 17.50
N LYS A 203 3.00 7.18 17.67
CA LYS A 203 2.49 6.77 18.99
C LYS A 203 2.92 5.38 19.47
N TRP A 204 3.44 4.52 18.57
CA TRP A 204 3.85 3.16 18.93
C TRP A 204 5.36 2.94 18.92
N GLY A 205 6.14 4.03 18.82
CA GLY A 205 7.59 4.04 18.69
C GLY A 205 8.34 4.72 19.83
N THR A 206 7.93 4.58 21.09
CA THR A 206 8.78 5.02 22.22
C THR A 206 9.85 3.98 22.51
N GLY A 207 10.92 3.99 21.71
CA GLY A 207 12.12 3.18 21.95
C GLY A 207 13.12 3.34 20.80
N LYS A 208 14.39 3.61 21.13
CA LYS A 208 15.51 3.92 20.21
C LYS A 208 15.83 2.86 19.12
N HIS A 209 15.03 1.78 19.00
CA HIS A 209 15.23 0.67 18.04
C HIS A 209 13.91 0.06 17.56
N VAL A 210 12.86 0.86 17.26
CA VAL A 210 11.63 0.29 16.68
C VAL A 210 11.83 0.09 15.18
N THR A 211 11.93 -1.15 14.80
CA THR A 211 11.91 -1.66 13.44
C THR A 211 10.71 -1.07 12.70
N ARG A 212 10.90 -0.65 11.45
CA ARG A 212 9.88 -0.17 10.49
C ARG A 212 8.88 -1.29 10.12
N ALA A 213 8.22 -1.90 11.09
CA ALA A 213 7.29 -3.00 10.90
C ALA A 213 5.87 -2.47 10.70
N ALA A 214 5.11 -3.10 9.82
CA ALA A 214 3.69 -2.81 9.65
C ALA A 214 2.91 -3.14 10.93
N LEU A 215 1.90 -2.34 11.22
CA LEU A 215 0.99 -2.52 12.34
C LEU A 215 -0.43 -2.68 11.81
N LEU A 216 -1.12 -3.75 12.20
CA LEU A 216 -2.54 -3.90 11.98
C LEU A 216 -3.34 -3.33 13.15
N VAL A 217 -4.36 -2.57 12.82
CA VAL A 217 -5.33 -2.02 13.77
C VAL A 217 -6.67 -2.70 13.51
N PRO A 218 -7.22 -3.48 14.46
CA PRO A 218 -8.52 -4.09 14.29
C PRO A 218 -9.63 -3.03 14.27
N LEU A 219 -10.62 -3.23 13.40
CA LEU A 219 -11.75 -2.33 13.24
C LEU A 219 -12.99 -2.87 13.96
N VAL A 220 -13.76 -1.98 14.58
CA VAL A 220 -15.06 -2.33 15.14
C VAL A 220 -15.99 -2.72 14.00
N GLY A 221 -16.60 -3.90 14.08
CA GLY A 221 -17.41 -4.47 12.99
C GLY A 221 -16.63 -5.39 12.05
N GLY A 222 -15.37 -5.70 12.39
CA GLY A 222 -14.49 -6.63 11.66
C GLY A 222 -13.62 -5.96 10.59
N GLY A 223 -12.54 -6.65 10.25
CA GLY A 223 -11.50 -6.15 9.34
C GLY A 223 -10.37 -5.45 10.07
N TYR A 224 -9.36 -5.04 9.31
CA TYR A 224 -8.16 -4.40 9.83
C TYR A 224 -7.68 -3.28 8.91
N VAL A 225 -7.07 -2.27 9.49
CA VAL A 225 -6.29 -1.29 8.74
C VAL A 225 -4.81 -1.52 9.02
N VAL A 226 -4.05 -1.61 7.93
CA VAL A 226 -2.59 -1.77 7.98
C VAL A 226 -1.96 -0.38 7.93
N ASP A 227 -1.27 0.01 9.01
CA ASP A 227 -0.36 1.14 8.99
C ASP A 227 1.03 0.67 8.57
N THR A 228 1.48 1.11 7.41
CA THR A 228 2.80 0.78 6.88
C THR A 228 3.66 2.04 6.83
N PRO A 229 4.55 2.28 7.81
CA PRO A 229 5.49 3.40 7.77
C PRO A 229 6.33 3.43 6.48
N GLY A 230 6.61 2.25 5.90
CA GLY A 230 7.38 2.12 4.65
C GLY A 230 6.65 2.60 3.38
N LEU A 231 5.31 2.60 3.34
CA LEU A 231 4.54 3.16 2.22
C LEU A 231 4.60 4.69 2.17
N ARG A 232 5.07 5.36 3.21
CA ARG A 232 5.20 6.83 3.25
C ARG A 232 6.42 7.31 2.49
N GLU A 233 7.49 6.56 2.51
CA GLU A 233 8.67 6.78 1.67
C GLU A 233 8.39 6.14 0.31
N VAL A 234 7.65 6.84 -0.55
CA VAL A 234 7.25 6.36 -1.90
C VAL A 234 8.48 6.30 -2.80
N GLY A 235 9.33 5.33 -2.51
CA GLY A 235 10.28 4.81 -3.49
C GLY A 235 9.56 3.78 -4.36
N THR A 236 10.11 3.51 -5.50
CA THR A 236 9.57 2.58 -6.50
C THR A 236 9.57 1.11 -6.07
N TRP A 237 9.82 0.82 -4.81
CA TRP A 237 9.74 -0.49 -4.15
C TRP A 237 10.34 -1.66 -4.95
N GLY A 238 11.38 -1.37 -5.78
CA GLY A 238 12.03 -2.37 -6.60
C GLY A 238 11.10 -2.99 -7.64
N ILE A 239 10.19 -2.19 -8.20
CA ILE A 239 9.36 -2.60 -9.33
C ILE A 239 10.30 -2.83 -10.52
N ASP A 240 10.12 -3.98 -11.17
CA ASP A 240 10.84 -4.30 -12.38
C ASP A 240 10.37 -3.37 -13.52
N PRO A 241 11.26 -2.63 -14.19
CA PRO A 241 10.88 -1.80 -15.32
C PRO A 241 10.10 -2.54 -16.41
N GLU A 242 10.40 -3.83 -16.63
CA GLU A 242 9.70 -4.66 -17.62
C GLU A 242 8.24 -4.94 -17.22
N LEU A 243 7.93 -4.90 -15.93
CA LEU A 243 6.59 -5.10 -15.41
C LEU A 243 5.80 -3.82 -15.19
N LEU A 244 6.42 -2.64 -15.40
CA LEU A 244 5.76 -1.37 -15.08
C LEU A 244 4.53 -1.12 -15.96
N ALA A 245 4.59 -1.44 -17.26
CA ALA A 245 3.50 -1.18 -18.19
C ALA A 245 2.21 -1.92 -17.80
N VAL A 246 2.31 -3.16 -17.32
CA VAL A 246 1.13 -3.93 -16.86
C VAL A 246 0.55 -3.39 -15.55
N CYS A 247 1.28 -2.55 -14.81
CA CYS A 247 0.82 -1.85 -13.61
C CYS A 247 -0.02 -0.58 -13.94
N PHE A 248 -0.23 -0.28 -15.22
CA PHE A 248 -1.18 0.72 -15.71
C PHE A 248 -2.33 -0.04 -16.39
N PRO A 249 -3.47 -0.29 -15.71
CA PRO A 249 -4.54 -1.14 -16.23
C PRO A 249 -5.05 -0.72 -17.60
N GLU A 250 -5.12 0.58 -17.85
CA GLU A 250 -5.55 1.19 -19.11
C GLU A 250 -4.61 0.89 -20.29
N PHE A 251 -3.34 0.54 -20.04
CA PHE A 251 -2.38 0.18 -21.08
C PHE A 251 -2.53 -1.26 -21.56
N ARG A 252 -3.04 -2.16 -20.70
CA ARG A 252 -3.02 -3.62 -20.89
C ARG A 252 -3.59 -4.04 -22.25
N ARG A 253 -4.65 -3.39 -22.71
CA ARG A 253 -5.29 -3.69 -24.01
C ARG A 253 -4.47 -3.28 -25.22
N PHE A 254 -3.39 -2.51 -25.06
CA PHE A 254 -2.53 -2.00 -26.14
C PHE A 254 -1.14 -2.63 -26.15
N LEU A 255 -0.75 -3.37 -25.12
CA LEU A 255 0.65 -3.85 -24.96
C LEU A 255 1.07 -4.76 -26.11
N ASP A 256 0.19 -5.62 -26.60
CA ASP A 256 0.44 -6.55 -27.71
C ASP A 256 0.23 -5.91 -29.11
N GLN A 257 -0.07 -4.61 -29.18
CA GLN A 257 -0.38 -3.89 -30.43
C GLN A 257 0.75 -2.96 -30.86
N CYS A 258 1.86 -2.90 -30.11
CA CYS A 258 3.01 -2.11 -30.47
C CYS A 258 3.77 -2.74 -31.63
N ARG A 259 4.45 -1.91 -32.45
CA ARG A 259 5.29 -2.39 -33.56
C ARG A 259 6.43 -3.30 -33.12
N PHE A 260 6.94 -3.09 -31.89
CA PHE A 260 8.08 -3.84 -31.34
C PHE A 260 7.62 -4.59 -30.09
N ASP A 261 8.03 -5.86 -29.96
CA ASP A 261 7.68 -6.73 -28.83
C ASP A 261 8.33 -6.23 -27.51
N ASP A 262 9.47 -5.54 -27.58
CA ASP A 262 10.20 -4.97 -26.45
C ASP A 262 9.91 -3.47 -26.24
N CYS A 263 8.78 -2.97 -26.76
CA CYS A 263 8.37 -1.58 -26.66
C CYS A 263 8.26 -1.14 -25.19
N ARG A 264 8.95 -0.07 -24.84
CA ARG A 264 8.95 0.52 -23.50
C ARG A 264 7.98 1.70 -23.37
N HIS A 265 7.23 2.01 -24.44
CA HIS A 265 6.24 3.09 -24.54
C HIS A 265 6.80 4.49 -24.22
N LEU A 266 8.10 4.72 -24.48
CA LEU A 266 8.80 6.00 -24.27
C LEU A 266 8.76 6.86 -25.53
N ALA A 267 9.48 6.45 -26.56
CA ALA A 267 9.62 7.21 -27.80
C ALA A 267 9.57 6.33 -29.06
N GLU A 268 9.33 5.04 -28.92
CA GLU A 268 9.36 4.08 -30.01
C GLU A 268 8.31 4.41 -31.08
N PRO A 269 8.67 4.35 -32.37
CA PRO A 269 7.73 4.57 -33.46
C PRO A 269 6.74 3.41 -33.56
N GLY A 270 5.45 3.74 -33.77
CA GLY A 270 4.38 2.73 -33.84
C GLY A 270 4.01 2.12 -32.48
N CYS A 271 4.23 2.87 -31.40
CA CYS A 271 3.79 2.49 -30.06
C CYS A 271 2.27 2.70 -29.91
N ALA A 272 1.50 1.62 -29.70
CA ALA A 272 0.05 1.68 -29.58
C ALA A 272 -0.41 2.43 -28.32
N VAL A 273 0.33 2.35 -27.22
CA VAL A 273 0.00 3.10 -25.99
C VAL A 273 0.13 4.60 -26.21
N ARG A 274 1.18 5.06 -26.91
CA ARG A 274 1.34 6.48 -27.24
C ARG A 274 0.26 6.97 -28.19
N GLN A 275 -0.07 6.20 -29.20
CA GLN A 275 -1.17 6.53 -30.13
C GLN A 275 -2.51 6.62 -29.40
N ALA A 276 -2.76 5.73 -28.43
CA ALA A 276 -3.95 5.79 -27.60
C ALA A 276 -3.98 7.05 -26.71
N ALA A 277 -2.83 7.52 -26.24
CA ALA A 277 -2.72 8.77 -25.49
C ALA A 277 -2.95 10.01 -26.39
N GLU A 278 -2.39 10.02 -27.61
CA GLU A 278 -2.63 11.06 -28.61
C GLU A 278 -4.14 11.18 -28.99
N GLN A 279 -4.86 10.05 -28.94
CA GLN A 279 -6.32 9.97 -29.17
C GLN A 279 -7.15 10.19 -27.89
N HIS A 280 -6.54 10.50 -26.75
CA HIS A 280 -7.19 10.64 -25.44
C HIS A 280 -7.97 9.39 -24.97
N VAL A 281 -7.67 8.21 -25.50
CA VAL A 281 -8.21 6.92 -25.03
C VAL A 281 -7.47 6.46 -23.77
N VAL A 282 -6.20 6.81 -23.67
CA VAL A 282 -5.38 6.81 -22.45
C VAL A 282 -5.17 8.26 -22.05
N ASP A 283 -5.29 8.58 -20.78
CA ASP A 283 -5.01 9.93 -20.28
C ASP A 283 -3.52 10.29 -20.52
N PRO A 284 -3.19 11.39 -21.23
CA PRO A 284 -1.82 11.76 -21.54
C PRO A 284 -0.96 11.97 -20.29
N ASP A 285 -1.52 12.50 -19.21
CA ASP A 285 -0.77 12.71 -17.96
C ASP A 285 -0.44 11.37 -17.27
N ARG A 286 -1.29 10.34 -17.47
CA ARG A 286 -1.00 8.98 -17.01
C ARG A 286 0.15 8.36 -17.79
N LEU A 287 0.24 8.59 -19.10
CA LEU A 287 1.39 8.18 -19.90
C LEU A 287 2.65 8.92 -19.46
N GLU A 288 2.59 10.23 -19.23
CA GLU A 288 3.74 11.01 -18.70
C GLU A 288 4.19 10.48 -17.33
N SER A 289 3.24 10.17 -16.46
CA SER A 289 3.53 9.58 -15.14
C SER A 289 4.24 8.23 -15.26
N TYR A 290 3.77 7.37 -16.16
CA TYR A 290 4.42 6.10 -16.49
C TYR A 290 5.87 6.30 -16.92
N GLN A 291 6.12 7.19 -17.92
CA GLN A 291 7.44 7.45 -18.47
C GLN A 291 8.42 7.93 -17.39
N ARG A 292 7.98 8.84 -16.52
CA ARG A 292 8.80 9.33 -15.40
C ARG A 292 9.12 8.25 -14.38
N ILE A 293 8.12 7.40 -14.03
CA ILE A 293 8.36 6.27 -13.13
C ILE A 293 9.34 5.29 -13.78
N TYR A 294 9.18 5.00 -15.07
CA TYR A 294 10.08 4.13 -15.82
C TYR A 294 11.52 4.63 -15.80
N GLU A 295 11.73 5.90 -16.11
CA GLU A 295 13.06 6.53 -16.06
C GLU A 295 13.70 6.40 -14.68
N GLU A 296 12.92 6.67 -13.61
CA GLU A 296 13.41 6.60 -12.23
C GLU A 296 13.85 5.19 -11.83
N ILE A 297 13.06 4.16 -12.19
CA ILE A 297 13.38 2.78 -11.82
C ILE A 297 14.42 2.12 -12.71
N SER A 298 14.64 2.66 -13.91
CA SER A 298 15.62 2.14 -14.85
C SER A 298 17.05 2.63 -14.57
N VAL A 299 17.22 3.70 -13.76
CA VAL A 299 18.55 4.20 -13.37
C VAL A 299 19.14 3.31 -12.28
N PRO A 300 20.31 2.69 -12.49
CA PRO A 300 20.96 1.90 -11.46
C PRO A 300 21.26 2.75 -10.22
N SER A 301 20.93 2.25 -9.03
CA SER A 301 21.04 2.96 -7.74
C SER A 301 22.47 3.45 -7.38
N TRP A 302 23.51 2.97 -8.07
CA TRP A 302 24.89 3.40 -7.86
C TRP A 302 25.25 4.75 -8.53
N SER A 303 24.43 5.27 -9.44
CA SER A 303 24.68 6.55 -10.13
C SER A 303 24.27 7.79 -9.32
N SER A 304 23.47 7.64 -8.27
CA SER A 304 22.99 8.75 -7.43
C SER A 304 23.97 9.23 -6.34
N GLY A 305 25.12 8.54 -6.18
CA GLY A 305 26.10 8.81 -5.12
C GLY A 305 27.23 9.78 -5.47
N ARG A 306 27.33 10.35 -6.69
CA ARG A 306 28.44 11.23 -7.08
C ARG A 306 27.98 12.57 -7.65
N ARG A 307 27.30 13.36 -6.85
CA ARG A 307 27.31 14.82 -6.97
C ARG A 307 27.48 15.44 -5.59
N ARG A 308 28.65 15.30 -4.99
CA ARG A 308 29.16 16.28 -4.03
C ARG A 308 30.34 16.99 -4.69
N ALA A 309 30.10 18.24 -4.89
CA ALA A 309 30.92 19.38 -5.21
C ALA A 309 32.46 19.21 -5.09
N ARG A 310 33.15 19.71 -6.08
CA ARG A 310 34.39 20.46 -5.87
C ARG A 310 34.05 21.92 -5.63
#